data_99bff5c6de2bcbb103a149ffcc3e705c
#
_entry.id   99bff5c6de2bcbb103a149ffcc3e705c
#
_cell.length_a   1.000
_cell.length_b   1.000
_cell.length_c   1.000
_cell.angle_alpha   90.00
_cell.angle_beta   90.00
_cell.angle_gamma   90.00
#
_symmetry.space_group_name_H-M   'P 1'
#
loop_
_entity.id
_entity.type
_entity.pdbx_description
1 polymer ?
#
loop_
_entity_poly.entity_id
_entity_poly.type
_entity_poly.pdbx_seq_one_letter_code
_entity_poly.pdbx_strand_id
1 'polypeptide(L)'
;VRSSGWGKPKTESAALTAGTDIAVTAVGEQTVVLERGTGVLHLPGGKTLDLGESGLTLQQPGPASDTVLVASRTALLSVSMDGSGSTTLPASDEGEPPVGVAAAPVRLGECAYAAWSGSGQFVRQCSGQAETRHDEKLASSTTPVFRVNRDAIVLNDLVEGTVWLPDEELVLVENWTDITSQTDEDATNKDDSAQTSESQSLPERTEENHPPEAVDDSFGVRPGRSTILPVLANDTDQDGDVLTAVPGEGAAGGTVSQAQDGLALRLNTAEDASGTITIPYTADDGRGLSDSAVATVEVHPWEVNGAPEQSTTPKIVVSGSASASASVLGNWQDPDGDTLYL
;
A
#
# COMPACT_ATOMS: atom_id res chain seq x y z
N VAL A 1 15.64 6.28 -10.56
CA VAL A 1 14.94 5.67 -9.44
C VAL A 1 15.93 5.42 -8.33
N ARG A 2 15.62 5.80 -7.10
CA ARG A 2 16.46 5.63 -5.92
C ARG A 2 15.84 4.57 -5.03
N SER A 3 16.58 3.53 -4.69
CA SER A 3 16.21 2.57 -3.65
C SER A 3 17.06 2.84 -2.39
N SER A 4 16.42 2.90 -1.23
CA SER A 4 17.11 3.12 0.04
C SER A 4 17.13 1.84 0.85
N GLY A 5 18.28 1.14 0.82
CA GLY A 5 18.68 0.23 1.89
C GLY A 5 19.53 1.01 2.92
N TRP A 6 20.00 0.37 3.96
CA TRP A 6 20.95 0.95 4.93
C TRP A 6 22.18 1.53 4.21
N GLY A 7 22.22 2.86 4.04
CA GLY A 7 23.29 3.57 3.34
C GLY A 7 22.77 4.62 2.37
N LYS A 8 23.70 5.27 1.67
CA LYS A 8 23.35 6.26 0.64
C LYS A 8 22.46 5.63 -0.44
N PRO A 9 21.39 6.31 -0.90
CA PRO A 9 20.51 5.80 -1.92
C PRO A 9 21.30 5.41 -3.18
N LYS A 10 21.09 4.19 -3.66
CA LYS A 10 21.63 3.77 -4.95
C LYS A 10 20.82 4.45 -6.04
N THR A 11 21.50 5.08 -6.98
CA THR A 11 20.85 5.67 -8.16
C THR A 11 21.07 4.74 -9.34
N GLU A 12 19.99 4.24 -9.91
CA GLU A 12 20.00 3.53 -11.19
C GLU A 12 19.42 4.45 -12.25
N SER A 13 20.05 4.50 -13.42
CA SER A 13 19.62 5.32 -14.54
C SER A 13 19.12 4.42 -15.65
N ALA A 14 17.91 4.67 -16.12
CA ALA A 14 17.38 4.09 -17.36
C ALA A 14 17.41 5.18 -18.45
N ALA A 15 17.84 4.82 -19.67
CA ALA A 15 17.79 5.72 -20.82
C ALA A 15 16.36 5.72 -21.37
N LEU A 16 15.56 6.68 -20.91
CA LEU A 16 14.17 6.87 -21.33
C LEU A 16 14.06 8.05 -22.29
N THR A 17 13.13 7.97 -23.24
CA THR A 17 12.78 9.12 -24.06
C THR A 17 11.93 10.11 -23.25
N ALA A 18 12.21 11.40 -23.36
CA ALA A 18 11.43 12.41 -22.65
C ALA A 18 9.95 12.36 -23.06
N GLY A 19 9.06 12.36 -22.06
CA GLY A 19 7.61 12.30 -22.28
C GLY A 19 7.04 10.89 -22.40
N THR A 20 7.85 9.84 -22.21
CA THR A 20 7.37 8.44 -22.17
C THR A 20 6.52 8.20 -20.92
N ASP A 21 5.33 7.60 -21.10
CA ASP A 21 4.51 7.11 -19.98
C ASP A 21 5.16 5.85 -19.39
N ILE A 22 5.48 5.90 -18.10
CA ILE A 22 6.18 4.83 -17.41
C ILE A 22 5.43 4.34 -16.19
N ALA A 23 5.59 3.05 -15.88
CA ALA A 23 5.30 2.47 -14.58
C ALA A 23 6.61 2.06 -13.90
N VAL A 24 6.67 2.18 -12.58
CA VAL A 24 7.84 1.82 -11.79
C VAL A 24 7.41 0.91 -10.65
N THR A 25 8.18 -0.14 -10.43
CA THR A 25 7.97 -1.03 -9.28
C THR A 25 9.30 -1.40 -8.62
N ALA A 26 9.20 -1.97 -7.42
CA ALA A 26 10.32 -2.58 -6.71
C ALA A 26 10.09 -4.09 -6.56
N VAL A 27 11.12 -4.89 -6.81
CA VAL A 27 11.18 -6.32 -6.54
C VAL A 27 12.30 -6.53 -5.54
N GLY A 28 11.93 -6.60 -4.25
CA GLY A 28 12.91 -6.45 -3.19
C GLY A 28 13.60 -5.08 -3.26
N GLU A 29 14.93 -5.08 -3.30
CA GLU A 29 15.74 -3.86 -3.44
C GLU A 29 15.99 -3.43 -4.90
N GLN A 30 15.46 -4.18 -5.87
CA GLN A 30 15.69 -3.92 -7.28
C GLN A 30 14.54 -3.12 -7.90
N THR A 31 14.89 -2.14 -8.72
CA THR A 31 13.91 -1.32 -9.42
C THR A 31 13.69 -1.82 -10.84
N VAL A 32 12.43 -1.86 -11.25
CA VAL A 32 12.02 -2.18 -12.62
C VAL A 32 11.16 -1.05 -13.16
N VAL A 33 11.39 -0.66 -14.41
CA VAL A 33 10.63 0.38 -15.11
C VAL A 33 10.01 -0.20 -16.37
N LEU A 34 8.73 0.02 -16.58
CA LEU A 34 8.01 -0.35 -17.78
C LEU A 34 7.62 0.90 -18.56
N GLU A 35 7.99 0.96 -19.83
CA GLU A 35 7.45 1.92 -20.79
C GLU A 35 6.09 1.41 -21.29
N ARG A 36 4.99 1.98 -20.82
CA ARG A 36 3.64 1.48 -21.11
C ARG A 36 3.25 1.55 -22.58
N GLY A 37 3.77 2.56 -23.29
CA GLY A 37 3.46 2.78 -24.69
C GLY A 37 4.19 1.80 -25.64
N THR A 38 5.41 1.41 -25.31
CA THR A 38 6.27 0.56 -26.14
C THR A 38 6.31 -0.89 -25.67
N GLY A 39 6.01 -1.15 -24.39
CA GLY A 39 6.16 -2.47 -23.79
C GLY A 39 7.60 -2.83 -23.44
N VAL A 40 8.51 -1.86 -23.44
CA VAL A 40 9.90 -2.09 -23.07
C VAL A 40 10.05 -2.08 -21.55
N LEU A 41 10.63 -3.14 -21.04
CA LEU A 41 10.93 -3.32 -19.62
C LEU A 41 12.41 -3.06 -19.37
N HIS A 42 12.70 -2.11 -18.48
CA HIS A 42 14.04 -1.82 -17.99
C HIS A 42 14.29 -2.58 -16.70
N LEU A 43 15.27 -3.45 -16.71
CA LEU A 43 15.63 -4.37 -15.64
C LEU A 43 16.92 -3.90 -14.94
N PRO A 44 17.21 -4.44 -13.75
CA PRO A 44 18.45 -4.13 -13.04
C PRO A 44 19.71 -4.37 -13.87
N GLY A 45 20.74 -3.58 -13.62
CA GLY A 45 22.01 -3.67 -14.35
C GLY A 45 21.94 -3.12 -15.77
N GLY A 46 20.95 -2.29 -16.11
CA GLY A 46 20.82 -1.63 -17.41
C GLY A 46 20.34 -2.53 -18.54
N LYS A 47 19.79 -3.68 -18.22
CA LYS A 47 19.19 -4.60 -19.19
C LYS A 47 17.82 -4.12 -19.62
N THR A 48 17.44 -4.43 -20.86
CA THR A 48 16.11 -4.14 -21.40
C THR A 48 15.53 -5.37 -22.06
N LEU A 49 14.23 -5.54 -21.96
CA LEU A 49 13.48 -6.58 -22.65
C LEU A 49 12.24 -5.95 -23.29
N ASP A 50 12.09 -6.12 -24.59
CA ASP A 50 10.89 -5.73 -25.32
C ASP A 50 9.87 -6.88 -25.25
N LEU A 51 8.69 -6.60 -24.64
CA LEU A 51 7.61 -7.58 -24.50
C LEU A 51 6.72 -7.64 -25.75
N GLY A 52 6.93 -6.76 -26.73
CA GLY A 52 6.27 -6.78 -28.03
C GLY A 52 4.80 -6.34 -28.02
N GLU A 53 4.29 -5.84 -26.91
CA GLU A 53 2.91 -5.38 -26.76
C GLU A 53 2.80 -4.13 -25.87
N SER A 54 1.74 -3.36 -26.04
CA SER A 54 1.44 -2.16 -25.26
C SER A 54 0.26 -2.38 -24.31
N GLY A 55 0.03 -1.45 -23.41
CA GLY A 55 -1.06 -1.56 -22.44
C GLY A 55 -0.81 -2.58 -21.34
N LEU A 56 0.45 -2.84 -21.07
CA LEU A 56 0.90 -3.73 -20.01
C LEU A 56 0.76 -3.07 -18.64
N THR A 57 0.46 -3.88 -17.64
CA THR A 57 0.37 -3.46 -16.24
C THR A 57 1.47 -4.11 -15.42
N LEU A 58 2.34 -3.29 -14.83
CA LEU A 58 3.45 -3.74 -14.01
C LEU A 58 2.95 -4.12 -12.61
N GLN A 59 3.58 -5.11 -11.98
CA GLN A 59 3.24 -5.52 -10.60
C GLN A 59 3.36 -4.38 -9.59
N GLN A 60 2.67 -4.51 -8.48
CA GLN A 60 2.91 -3.68 -7.30
C GLN A 60 4.29 -3.99 -6.68
N PRO A 61 4.88 -3.06 -5.90
CA PRO A 61 6.07 -3.36 -5.14
C PRO A 61 5.90 -4.61 -4.29
N GLY A 62 6.90 -5.48 -4.27
CA GLY A 62 6.80 -6.77 -3.62
C GLY A 62 8.13 -7.33 -3.16
N PRO A 63 8.13 -8.53 -2.57
CA PRO A 63 9.33 -9.18 -2.04
C PRO A 63 10.37 -9.44 -3.13
N ALA A 64 11.60 -9.73 -2.70
CA ALA A 64 12.67 -10.14 -3.61
C ALA A 64 12.27 -11.41 -4.37
N SER A 65 12.53 -11.41 -5.68
CA SER A 65 12.25 -12.53 -6.58
C SER A 65 13.17 -12.48 -7.80
N ASP A 66 13.40 -13.63 -8.41
CA ASP A 66 14.15 -13.72 -9.68
C ASP A 66 13.31 -13.27 -10.89
N THR A 67 12.03 -13.00 -10.68
CA THR A 67 11.12 -12.56 -11.74
C THR A 67 10.29 -11.36 -11.31
N VAL A 68 9.93 -10.50 -12.28
CA VAL A 68 8.92 -9.46 -12.14
C VAL A 68 7.65 -9.86 -12.88
N LEU A 69 6.49 -9.52 -12.31
CA LEU A 69 5.19 -9.82 -12.91
C LEU A 69 4.72 -8.65 -13.78
N VAL A 70 4.23 -8.99 -14.95
CA VAL A 70 3.61 -8.05 -15.89
C VAL A 70 2.31 -8.66 -16.39
N ALA A 71 1.20 -7.98 -16.23
CA ALA A 71 -0.05 -8.43 -16.82
C ALA A 71 -0.25 -7.77 -18.18
N SER A 72 -0.52 -8.59 -19.19
CA SER A 72 -1.04 -8.16 -20.47
C SER A 72 -2.58 -8.20 -20.45
N ARG A 73 -3.21 -7.93 -21.58
CA ARG A 73 -4.67 -8.05 -21.70
C ARG A 73 -5.15 -9.51 -21.63
N THR A 74 -4.30 -10.47 -21.88
CA THR A 74 -4.65 -11.88 -22.07
C THR A 74 -3.87 -12.84 -21.18
N ALA A 75 -2.86 -12.37 -20.46
CA ALA A 75 -1.97 -13.24 -19.72
C ALA A 75 -1.23 -12.54 -18.58
N LEU A 76 -0.77 -13.34 -17.64
CA LEU A 76 0.26 -12.97 -16.68
C LEU A 76 1.62 -13.43 -17.20
N LEU A 77 2.55 -12.49 -17.32
CA LEU A 77 3.93 -12.75 -17.69
C LEU A 77 4.81 -12.72 -16.44
N SER A 78 5.64 -13.74 -16.26
CA SER A 78 6.73 -13.75 -15.29
C SER A 78 8.03 -13.53 -16.04
N VAL A 79 8.58 -12.32 -15.94
CA VAL A 79 9.78 -11.88 -16.66
C VAL A 79 11.00 -12.05 -15.78
N SER A 80 12.02 -12.73 -16.27
CA SER A 80 13.26 -12.95 -15.54
C SER A 80 14.01 -11.62 -15.31
N MET A 81 14.43 -11.37 -14.08
CA MET A 81 15.16 -10.15 -13.69
C MET A 81 16.55 -10.07 -14.35
N ASP A 82 17.09 -11.19 -14.82
CA ASP A 82 18.35 -11.22 -15.58
C ASP A 82 18.18 -10.94 -17.08
N GLY A 83 16.94 -10.73 -17.56
CA GLY A 83 16.62 -10.45 -18.95
C GLY A 83 16.73 -11.67 -19.87
N SER A 84 16.79 -12.89 -19.34
CA SER A 84 16.90 -14.12 -20.15
C SER A 84 15.62 -14.50 -20.86
N GLY A 85 14.47 -13.91 -20.50
CA GLY A 85 13.18 -14.16 -21.13
C GLY A 85 11.99 -14.05 -20.18
N SER A 86 10.85 -14.53 -20.63
CA SER A 86 9.62 -14.56 -19.86
C SER A 86 8.86 -15.88 -20.03
N THR A 87 8.08 -16.24 -19.02
CA THR A 87 7.06 -17.28 -19.12
C THR A 87 5.70 -16.63 -19.12
N THR A 88 4.77 -17.17 -19.90
CA THR A 88 3.43 -16.64 -20.07
C THR A 88 2.41 -17.62 -19.52
N LEU A 89 1.54 -17.16 -18.66
CA LEU A 89 0.39 -17.89 -18.13
C LEU A 89 -0.89 -17.23 -18.67
N PRO A 90 -1.63 -17.92 -19.56
CA PRO A 90 -2.89 -17.38 -20.07
C PRO A 90 -3.88 -17.10 -18.95
N ALA A 91 -4.64 -16.02 -19.08
CA ALA A 91 -5.66 -15.65 -18.11
C ALA A 91 -6.92 -16.52 -18.20
N SER A 92 -7.10 -17.25 -19.30
CA SER A 92 -8.23 -18.15 -19.56
C SER A 92 -7.76 -19.42 -20.25
N ASP A 93 -8.31 -20.55 -19.84
CA ASP A 93 -8.06 -21.86 -20.46
C ASP A 93 -8.88 -22.05 -21.76
N GLU A 94 -9.91 -21.25 -22.01
CA GLU A 94 -10.87 -21.45 -23.09
C GLU A 94 -10.59 -20.68 -24.39
N GLY A 95 -9.41 -20.10 -24.53
CA GLY A 95 -8.94 -19.53 -25.79
C GLY A 95 -9.57 -18.21 -26.23
N GLU A 96 -10.55 -17.66 -25.51
CA GLU A 96 -11.01 -16.29 -25.73
C GLU A 96 -10.14 -15.31 -24.93
N PRO A 97 -9.57 -14.29 -25.57
CA PRO A 97 -8.75 -13.33 -24.87
C PRO A 97 -9.64 -12.53 -23.88
N PRO A 98 -9.24 -12.39 -22.61
CA PRO A 98 -9.96 -11.52 -21.68
C PRO A 98 -10.00 -10.10 -22.22
N VAL A 99 -11.17 -9.50 -22.17
CA VAL A 99 -11.39 -8.10 -22.56
C VAL A 99 -11.49 -7.28 -21.29
N GLY A 100 -10.48 -6.47 -21.00
CA GLY A 100 -10.50 -5.65 -19.78
C GLY A 100 -9.12 -5.14 -19.42
N VAL A 101 -9.08 -4.39 -18.32
CA VAL A 101 -7.85 -3.83 -17.77
C VAL A 101 -7.39 -4.76 -16.64
N ALA A 102 -6.12 -5.14 -16.69
CA ALA A 102 -5.53 -5.92 -15.62
C ALA A 102 -5.32 -5.05 -14.38
N ALA A 103 -5.72 -5.54 -13.21
CA ALA A 103 -5.21 -5.03 -11.94
C ALA A 103 -3.69 -5.23 -11.88
N ALA A 104 -2.98 -4.33 -11.22
CA ALA A 104 -1.54 -4.49 -11.04
C ALA A 104 -1.25 -5.79 -10.28
N PRO A 105 -0.55 -6.76 -10.90
CA PRO A 105 -0.26 -8.04 -10.29
C PRO A 105 0.47 -7.90 -8.96
N VAL A 106 0.33 -8.88 -8.10
CA VAL A 106 1.03 -8.91 -6.81
C VAL A 106 1.67 -10.27 -6.57
N ARG A 107 2.69 -10.29 -5.73
CA ARG A 107 3.32 -11.49 -5.21
C ARG A 107 3.18 -11.54 -3.71
N LEU A 108 2.72 -12.68 -3.20
CA LEU A 108 2.64 -12.98 -1.78
C LEU A 108 3.24 -14.38 -1.54
N GLY A 109 4.34 -14.45 -0.79
CA GLY A 109 5.11 -15.68 -0.64
C GLY A 109 5.55 -16.25 -1.99
N GLU A 110 5.25 -17.52 -2.24
CA GLU A 110 5.56 -18.24 -3.49
C GLU A 110 4.47 -18.06 -4.56
N CYS A 111 3.41 -17.27 -4.27
CA CYS A 111 2.27 -17.12 -5.14
C CYS A 111 2.28 -15.79 -5.89
N ALA A 112 1.90 -15.83 -7.16
CA ALA A 112 1.62 -14.68 -8.01
C ALA A 112 0.11 -14.61 -8.30
N TYR A 113 -0.44 -13.39 -8.28
CA TYR A 113 -1.87 -13.14 -8.46
C TYR A 113 -2.09 -12.07 -9.52
N ALA A 114 -3.06 -12.30 -10.39
CA ALA A 114 -3.51 -11.34 -11.39
C ALA A 114 -5.02 -11.42 -11.58
N ALA A 115 -5.66 -10.30 -11.93
CA ALA A 115 -7.09 -10.21 -12.15
C ALA A 115 -7.39 -9.22 -13.28
N TRP A 116 -8.47 -9.46 -14.02
CA TRP A 116 -8.89 -8.62 -15.15
C TRP A 116 -10.35 -8.21 -15.00
N SER A 117 -10.59 -6.91 -14.85
CA SER A 117 -11.94 -6.36 -14.99
C SER A 117 -12.43 -6.48 -16.44
N GLY A 118 -13.74 -6.54 -16.61
CA GLY A 118 -14.37 -6.70 -17.93
C GLY A 118 -14.50 -8.16 -18.37
N SER A 119 -13.48 -8.99 -18.15
CA SER A 119 -13.58 -10.44 -18.42
C SER A 119 -13.87 -11.26 -17.18
N GLY A 120 -13.67 -10.73 -15.98
CA GLY A 120 -13.84 -11.47 -14.73
C GLY A 120 -12.81 -12.56 -14.48
N GLN A 121 -11.72 -12.56 -15.23
CA GLN A 121 -10.68 -13.57 -15.09
C GLN A 121 -9.77 -13.27 -13.91
N PHE A 122 -9.40 -14.30 -13.20
CA PHE A 122 -8.45 -14.30 -12.10
C PHE A 122 -7.48 -15.46 -12.26
N VAL A 123 -6.22 -15.19 -11.97
CA VAL A 123 -5.15 -16.17 -12.02
C VAL A 123 -4.36 -16.15 -10.73
N ARG A 124 -4.14 -17.33 -10.18
CA ARG A 124 -3.22 -17.60 -9.08
C ARG A 124 -2.19 -18.63 -9.53
N GLN A 125 -0.93 -18.36 -9.32
CA GLN A 125 0.16 -19.31 -9.62
C GLN A 125 1.05 -19.46 -8.38
N CYS A 126 1.06 -20.65 -7.78
CA CYS A 126 1.88 -20.97 -6.62
C CYS A 126 2.80 -22.14 -6.94
N SER A 127 4.10 -22.02 -6.65
CA SER A 127 5.09 -23.13 -6.82
C SER A 127 4.98 -23.86 -8.14
N GLY A 128 4.68 -23.11 -9.23
CA GLY A 128 4.56 -23.67 -10.59
C GLY A 128 3.20 -24.28 -10.95
N GLN A 129 2.27 -24.35 -10.01
CA GLN A 129 0.86 -24.71 -10.27
C GLN A 129 0.04 -23.46 -10.52
N ALA A 130 -0.72 -23.44 -11.61
CA ALA A 130 -1.59 -22.35 -11.98
C ALA A 130 -3.07 -22.74 -11.77
N GLU A 131 -3.83 -21.80 -11.33
CA GLU A 131 -5.28 -21.86 -11.16
C GLU A 131 -5.90 -20.63 -11.82
N THR A 132 -6.92 -20.87 -12.64
CA THR A 132 -7.72 -19.82 -13.27
C THR A 132 -9.14 -19.87 -12.75
N ARG A 133 -9.75 -18.70 -12.53
CA ARG A 133 -11.13 -18.56 -12.09
C ARG A 133 -11.82 -17.46 -12.88
N HIS A 134 -13.12 -17.60 -13.00
CA HIS A 134 -14.00 -16.58 -13.58
C HIS A 134 -15.04 -16.15 -12.53
N ASP A 135 -15.23 -14.84 -12.37
CA ASP A 135 -16.23 -14.27 -11.49
C ASP A 135 -16.98 -13.14 -12.19
N GLU A 136 -18.33 -13.21 -12.21
CA GLU A 136 -19.17 -12.25 -12.92
C GLU A 136 -19.16 -10.85 -12.27
N LYS A 137 -18.99 -10.76 -10.96
CA LYS A 137 -18.85 -9.45 -10.29
C LYS A 137 -17.51 -8.80 -10.59
N LEU A 138 -16.45 -9.60 -10.67
CA LEU A 138 -15.14 -9.10 -11.14
C LEU A 138 -15.23 -8.65 -12.60
N ALA A 139 -16.01 -9.32 -13.44
CA ALA A 139 -16.26 -8.88 -14.81
C ALA A 139 -16.94 -7.50 -14.89
N SER A 140 -17.80 -7.18 -13.93
CA SER A 140 -18.48 -5.88 -13.84
C SER A 140 -17.69 -4.83 -13.05
N SER A 141 -16.63 -5.23 -12.35
CA SER A 141 -15.76 -4.35 -11.60
C SER A 141 -15.06 -3.32 -12.50
N THR A 142 -14.94 -2.10 -12.02
CA THR A 142 -14.30 -1.01 -12.80
C THR A 142 -12.87 -0.74 -12.38
N THR A 143 -12.56 -0.93 -11.09
CA THR A 143 -11.24 -0.59 -10.54
C THR A 143 -10.81 -1.61 -9.49
N PRO A 144 -10.58 -2.89 -9.89
CA PRO A 144 -10.10 -3.90 -8.97
C PRO A 144 -8.63 -3.65 -8.62
N VAL A 145 -8.31 -3.69 -7.34
CA VAL A 145 -6.95 -3.47 -6.82
C VAL A 145 -6.63 -4.53 -5.78
N PHE A 146 -5.49 -5.18 -5.93
CA PHE A 146 -4.97 -6.04 -4.88
C PHE A 146 -4.44 -5.22 -3.71
N ARG A 147 -4.74 -5.68 -2.50
CA ARG A 147 -4.16 -5.17 -1.26
C ARG A 147 -3.50 -6.32 -0.52
N VAL A 148 -2.25 -6.13 -0.18
CA VAL A 148 -1.46 -7.10 0.58
C VAL A 148 -1.11 -6.49 1.92
N ASN A 149 -1.40 -7.22 2.99
CA ASN A 149 -1.00 -6.88 4.34
C ASN A 149 -0.39 -8.11 5.00
N ARG A 150 0.94 -8.16 5.09
CA ARG A 150 1.70 -9.31 5.58
C ARG A 150 1.37 -10.59 4.80
N ASP A 151 0.68 -11.53 5.43
CA ASP A 151 0.33 -12.84 4.89
C ASP A 151 -1.11 -12.89 4.34
N ALA A 152 -1.81 -11.76 4.35
CA ALA A 152 -3.16 -11.65 3.83
C ALA A 152 -3.19 -10.87 2.52
N ILE A 153 -4.01 -11.34 1.59
CA ILE A 153 -4.27 -10.68 0.32
C ILE A 153 -5.78 -10.56 0.09
N VAL A 154 -6.20 -9.42 -0.39
CA VAL A 154 -7.57 -9.19 -0.86
C VAL A 154 -7.53 -8.53 -2.24
N LEU A 155 -8.56 -8.80 -3.05
CA LEU A 155 -8.86 -8.03 -4.25
C LEU A 155 -10.08 -7.17 -3.94
N ASN A 156 -9.97 -5.86 -4.08
CA ASN A 156 -11.00 -4.90 -3.73
C ASN A 156 -11.35 -4.03 -4.93
N ASP A 157 -12.64 -3.89 -5.26
CA ASP A 157 -13.10 -2.84 -6.16
C ASP A 157 -13.22 -1.52 -5.40
N LEU A 158 -12.49 -0.51 -5.83
CA LEU A 158 -12.46 0.80 -5.16
C LEU A 158 -13.74 1.61 -5.36
N VAL A 159 -14.57 1.26 -6.33
CA VAL A 159 -15.81 1.99 -6.65
C VAL A 159 -17.02 1.32 -5.99
N GLU A 160 -17.15 0.00 -6.17
CA GLU A 160 -18.29 -0.76 -5.67
C GLU A 160 -18.10 -1.27 -4.23
N GLY A 161 -16.86 -1.22 -3.71
CA GLY A 161 -16.53 -1.74 -2.38
C GLY A 161 -16.57 -3.27 -2.28
N THR A 162 -16.68 -3.97 -3.41
CA THR A 162 -16.68 -5.42 -3.46
C THR A 162 -15.32 -5.98 -3.11
N VAL A 163 -15.27 -7.03 -2.29
CA VAL A 163 -14.02 -7.65 -1.84
C VAL A 163 -14.04 -9.15 -2.14
N TRP A 164 -12.92 -9.66 -2.66
CA TRP A 164 -12.66 -11.08 -2.87
C TRP A 164 -11.45 -11.51 -2.05
N LEU A 165 -11.44 -12.77 -1.65
CA LEU A 165 -10.33 -13.44 -0.97
C LEU A 165 -9.57 -14.34 -1.96
N PRO A 166 -8.48 -13.87 -2.55
CA PRO A 166 -7.73 -14.60 -3.58
C PRO A 166 -7.09 -15.91 -3.09
N ASP A 167 -6.74 -16.00 -1.81
CA ASP A 167 -6.15 -17.22 -1.24
C ASP A 167 -7.18 -18.33 -1.01
N GLU A 168 -8.46 -17.98 -0.93
CA GLU A 168 -9.57 -18.89 -0.72
C GLU A 168 -10.36 -19.15 -2.02
N GLU A 169 -9.66 -19.41 -3.11
CA GLU A 169 -10.27 -19.69 -4.42
C GLU A 169 -11.11 -18.52 -4.98
N LEU A 170 -10.71 -17.27 -4.70
CA LEU A 170 -11.43 -16.06 -5.08
C LEU A 170 -12.83 -15.96 -4.47
N VAL A 171 -12.95 -16.28 -3.19
CA VAL A 171 -14.25 -16.19 -2.49
C VAL A 171 -14.68 -14.72 -2.39
N LEU A 172 -15.91 -14.45 -2.85
CA LEU A 172 -16.54 -13.15 -2.71
C LEU A 172 -17.06 -12.96 -1.29
N VAL A 173 -16.72 -11.83 -0.68
CA VAL A 173 -17.22 -11.45 0.64
C VAL A 173 -18.54 -10.69 0.48
N GLU A 174 -19.67 -11.36 0.71
CA GLU A 174 -21.02 -10.77 0.56
C GLU A 174 -21.70 -10.43 1.89
N ASN A 175 -21.17 -10.95 3.00
CA ASN A 175 -21.84 -10.93 4.30
C ASN A 175 -21.23 -9.93 5.30
N TRP A 176 -20.91 -8.73 4.84
CA TRP A 176 -20.42 -7.66 5.72
C TRP A 176 -21.34 -7.38 6.90
N THR A 177 -22.67 -7.46 6.69
CA THR A 177 -23.68 -7.32 7.75
C THR A 177 -23.61 -8.43 8.78
N ASP A 178 -23.28 -9.66 8.39
CA ASP A 178 -23.14 -10.79 9.32
C ASP A 178 -21.84 -10.67 10.15
N ILE A 179 -20.79 -10.09 9.58
CA ILE A 179 -19.54 -9.83 10.29
C ILE A 179 -19.73 -8.70 11.33
N THR A 180 -20.51 -7.68 10.99
CA THR A 180 -20.83 -6.60 11.94
C THR A 180 -21.86 -7.00 12.98
N SER A 181 -22.83 -7.88 12.64
CA SER A 181 -23.86 -8.35 13.59
C SER A 181 -23.37 -9.44 14.54
N GLN A 182 -22.34 -10.22 14.18
CA GLN A 182 -21.71 -11.15 15.13
C GLN A 182 -21.01 -10.48 16.29
N THR A 183 -20.66 -9.18 16.15
CA THR A 183 -20.10 -8.40 17.26
C THR A 183 -21.17 -7.99 18.28
N ASP A 184 -22.44 -7.94 17.91
CA ASP A 184 -23.52 -7.44 18.78
C ASP A 184 -24.35 -8.57 19.44
N GLU A 185 -24.41 -9.79 18.88
CA GLU A 185 -25.24 -10.87 19.42
C GLU A 185 -24.54 -11.78 20.43
N ASP A 186 -23.21 -11.85 20.46
CA ASP A 186 -22.46 -12.63 21.45
C ASP A 186 -22.27 -11.95 22.81
N ALA A 187 -22.77 -10.70 22.97
CA ALA A 187 -22.70 -9.98 24.24
C ALA A 187 -23.72 -10.45 25.31
N THR A 188 -24.60 -11.39 25.01
CA THR A 188 -25.68 -11.80 25.93
C THR A 188 -25.62 -13.22 26.48
N ASN A 189 -24.62 -14.05 26.17
CA ASN A 189 -24.51 -15.38 26.78
C ASN A 189 -23.11 -15.75 27.25
N LYS A 190 -22.91 -15.45 28.52
CA LYS A 190 -22.22 -16.20 29.59
C LYS A 190 -20.89 -16.88 29.32
N ASP A 191 -20.01 -16.47 30.24
CA ASP A 191 -18.92 -17.20 30.89
C ASP A 191 -17.58 -17.29 30.14
N ASP A 192 -16.66 -16.47 30.67
CA ASP A 192 -15.22 -16.69 30.76
C ASP A 192 -14.45 -16.98 29.45
N SER A 193 -14.41 -15.99 28.59
CA SER A 193 -13.25 -15.76 27.77
C SER A 193 -13.15 -14.26 27.50
N ALA A 194 -12.32 -13.60 28.29
CA ALA A 194 -12.01 -12.18 28.09
C ALA A 194 -11.29 -12.00 26.75
N GLN A 195 -12.04 -11.81 25.69
CA GLN A 195 -11.56 -11.11 24.51
C GLN A 195 -11.68 -9.63 24.82
N THR A 196 -10.65 -9.10 25.46
CA THR A 196 -10.43 -7.68 25.44
C THR A 196 -9.65 -7.36 24.18
N SER A 197 -10.31 -7.43 23.03
CA SER A 197 -10.04 -6.44 22.00
C SER A 197 -10.43 -5.12 22.66
N GLU A 198 -9.47 -4.28 22.97
CA GLU A 198 -9.73 -2.84 22.96
C GLU A 198 -9.93 -2.50 21.47
N SER A 199 -11.08 -2.86 20.91
CA SER A 199 -11.68 -2.05 19.90
C SER A 199 -11.90 -0.71 20.59
N GLN A 200 -11.12 0.30 20.24
CA GLN A 200 -11.61 1.65 20.32
C GLN A 200 -12.91 1.58 19.54
N SER A 201 -14.03 1.50 20.26
CA SER A 201 -15.34 1.66 19.66
C SER A 201 -15.30 3.05 19.04
N LEU A 202 -15.30 3.09 17.70
CA LEU A 202 -15.54 4.34 17.02
C LEU A 202 -16.80 4.93 17.64
N PRO A 203 -16.80 6.23 18.02
CA PRO A 203 -17.98 6.89 18.54
C PRO A 203 -19.15 6.64 17.58
N GLU A 204 -20.35 6.42 18.12
CA GLU A 204 -21.55 6.32 17.29
C GLU A 204 -21.67 7.60 16.47
N ARG A 205 -21.76 7.44 15.15
CA ARG A 205 -21.90 8.56 14.23
C ARG A 205 -23.21 9.28 14.49
N THR A 206 -23.12 10.51 14.98
CA THR A 206 -24.29 11.34 15.30
C THR A 206 -24.72 12.17 14.08
N GLU A 207 -25.99 12.62 14.05
CA GLU A 207 -26.44 13.57 13.02
C GLU A 207 -25.85 14.98 13.25
N GLU A 208 -25.50 15.31 14.48
CA GLU A 208 -24.83 16.53 14.87
C GLU A 208 -23.34 16.41 14.55
N ASN A 209 -22.78 17.39 13.83
CA ASN A 209 -21.38 17.41 13.44
C ASN A 209 -20.60 18.35 14.35
N HIS A 210 -19.52 17.84 14.91
CA HIS A 210 -18.55 18.60 15.71
C HIS A 210 -17.24 18.73 14.94
N PRO A 211 -16.46 19.81 15.14
CA PRO A 211 -15.16 19.91 14.50
C PRO A 211 -14.19 18.86 15.08
N PRO A 212 -13.27 18.33 14.26
CA PRO A 212 -12.19 17.52 14.75
C PRO A 212 -11.26 18.31 15.68
N GLU A 213 -10.46 17.62 16.46
CA GLU A 213 -9.38 18.16 17.26
C GLU A 213 -8.05 17.74 16.65
N ALA A 214 -7.37 18.70 16.01
CA ALA A 214 -6.06 18.51 15.41
C ALA A 214 -4.95 18.87 16.41
N VAL A 215 -3.92 18.04 16.50
CA VAL A 215 -2.83 18.15 17.46
C VAL A 215 -1.50 18.25 16.75
N ASP A 216 -0.63 19.17 17.18
CA ASP A 216 0.70 19.35 16.59
C ASP A 216 1.55 18.08 16.63
N ASP A 217 2.33 17.88 15.57
CA ASP A 217 3.19 16.73 15.36
C ASP A 217 4.68 17.07 15.36
N SER A 218 5.50 16.05 15.58
CA SER A 218 6.94 16.13 15.44
C SER A 218 7.49 14.89 14.75
N PHE A 219 8.28 15.10 13.68
CA PHE A 219 8.90 14.05 12.88
C PHE A 219 10.36 14.35 12.58
N GLY A 220 11.15 13.29 12.38
CA GLY A 220 12.46 13.39 11.79
C GLY A 220 12.44 12.92 10.33
N VAL A 221 13.30 13.50 9.50
CA VAL A 221 13.46 13.11 8.09
C VAL A 221 14.89 13.24 7.62
N ARG A 222 15.21 12.59 6.51
CA ARG A 222 16.51 12.73 5.83
C ARG A 222 16.42 13.69 4.66
N PRO A 223 17.52 14.44 4.35
CA PRO A 223 17.56 15.28 3.17
C PRO A 223 17.51 14.44 1.89
N GLY A 224 16.89 14.98 0.84
CA GLY A 224 16.76 14.33 -0.46
C GLY A 224 15.84 13.10 -0.47
N ARG A 225 14.96 12.94 0.52
CA ARG A 225 14.09 11.76 0.68
C ARG A 225 12.61 12.13 0.58
N SER A 226 11.81 11.16 0.18
CA SER A 226 10.35 11.19 0.26
C SER A 226 9.91 10.44 1.51
N THR A 227 9.24 11.12 2.44
CA THR A 227 8.79 10.53 3.71
C THR A 227 7.29 10.72 3.85
N ILE A 228 6.59 9.69 4.33
CA ILE A 228 5.18 9.77 4.71
C ILE A 228 5.10 10.23 6.16
N LEU A 229 4.33 11.27 6.40
CA LEU A 229 4.08 11.86 7.71
C LEU A 229 2.63 11.54 8.12
N PRO A 230 2.41 10.65 9.10
CA PRO A 230 1.07 10.29 9.55
C PRO A 230 0.51 11.35 10.52
N VAL A 231 0.28 12.55 10.03
CA VAL A 231 -0.11 13.72 10.81
C VAL A 231 -1.47 13.60 11.51
N LEU A 232 -2.33 12.67 11.07
CA LEU A 232 -3.63 12.43 11.71
C LEU A 232 -3.57 11.36 12.82
N ALA A 233 -2.37 10.85 13.15
CA ALA A 233 -2.26 9.73 14.09
C ALA A 233 -2.65 10.08 15.54
N ASN A 234 -2.56 11.34 15.92
CA ASN A 234 -2.90 11.91 17.24
C ASN A 234 -4.12 12.82 17.17
N ASP A 235 -4.71 13.02 16.00
CA ASP A 235 -5.93 13.78 15.81
C ASP A 235 -7.16 12.92 16.12
N THR A 236 -8.21 13.56 16.59
CA THR A 236 -9.45 12.87 16.97
C THR A 236 -10.67 13.61 16.45
N ASP A 237 -11.74 12.86 16.23
CA ASP A 237 -13.05 13.38 15.91
C ASP A 237 -14.09 12.83 16.88
N GLN A 238 -14.91 13.72 17.45
CA GLN A 238 -15.89 13.34 18.45
C GLN A 238 -17.03 12.49 17.89
N ASP A 239 -17.32 12.66 16.60
CA ASP A 239 -18.39 11.95 15.89
C ASP A 239 -17.90 10.67 15.21
N GLY A 240 -16.59 10.40 15.28
CA GLY A 240 -15.94 9.24 14.64
C GLY A 240 -15.83 9.37 13.14
N ASP A 241 -15.82 10.57 12.61
CA ASP A 241 -15.66 10.82 11.20
C ASP A 241 -14.22 10.52 10.75
N VAL A 242 -14.07 10.10 9.51
CA VAL A 242 -12.76 9.80 8.93
C VAL A 242 -12.09 11.12 8.53
N LEU A 243 -11.00 11.44 9.21
CA LEU A 243 -10.26 12.66 8.94
C LEU A 243 -9.40 12.55 7.69
N THR A 244 -9.24 13.68 6.99
CA THR A 244 -8.30 13.84 5.89
C THR A 244 -7.39 15.03 6.12
N ALA A 245 -6.08 14.85 5.88
CA ALA A 245 -5.08 15.89 6.02
C ALA A 245 -4.96 16.72 4.74
N VAL A 246 -5.16 18.02 4.86
CA VAL A 246 -4.96 18.97 3.76
C VAL A 246 -3.73 19.82 4.08
N PRO A 247 -2.63 19.73 3.28
CA PRO A 247 -1.44 20.51 3.56
C PRO A 247 -1.68 22.00 3.31
N GLY A 248 -1.19 22.83 4.21
CA GLY A 248 -1.13 24.28 4.02
C GLY A 248 0.04 24.70 3.14
N GLU A 249 0.12 25.99 2.83
CA GLU A 249 1.23 26.54 2.01
C GLU A 249 2.49 26.73 2.88
N GLY A 250 3.67 26.57 2.27
CA GLY A 250 4.91 27.10 2.81
C GLY A 250 5.88 26.16 3.50
N ALA A 251 6.05 24.93 3.03
CA ALA A 251 7.15 24.06 3.50
C ALA A 251 8.50 24.50 2.89
N ALA A 252 9.23 25.39 3.58
CA ALA A 252 10.59 25.75 3.17
C ALA A 252 11.52 24.52 3.34
N GLY A 253 12.23 24.12 2.29
CA GLY A 253 13.15 22.97 2.29
C GLY A 253 12.58 21.68 1.69
N GLY A 254 11.34 21.71 1.16
CA GLY A 254 10.73 20.56 0.51
C GLY A 254 9.41 20.87 -0.18
N THR A 255 8.77 19.85 -0.72
CA THR A 255 7.41 19.93 -1.27
C THR A 255 6.50 18.97 -0.52
N VAL A 256 5.31 19.43 -0.16
CA VAL A 256 4.30 18.64 0.56
C VAL A 256 3.13 18.32 -0.36
N SER A 257 2.60 17.13 -0.26
CA SER A 257 1.39 16.68 -0.95
C SER A 257 0.62 15.71 -0.07
N GLN A 258 -0.66 15.52 -0.35
CA GLN A 258 -1.44 14.45 0.27
C GLN A 258 -0.92 13.07 -0.14
N ALA A 259 -1.05 12.11 0.76
CA ALA A 259 -0.71 10.71 0.55
C ALA A 259 -1.78 9.80 1.18
N GLN A 260 -1.84 8.55 0.72
CA GLN A 260 -2.74 7.53 1.27
C GLN A 260 -4.21 7.99 1.29
N ASP A 261 -4.66 8.58 0.17
CA ASP A 261 -6.02 9.10 0.01
C ASP A 261 -6.41 10.16 1.08
N GLY A 262 -5.44 10.98 1.48
CA GLY A 262 -5.61 12.03 2.47
C GLY A 262 -5.35 11.61 3.92
N LEU A 263 -5.04 10.35 4.19
CA LEU A 263 -4.77 9.87 5.56
C LEU A 263 -3.39 10.27 6.09
N ALA A 264 -2.52 10.78 5.24
CA ALA A 264 -1.19 11.24 5.59
C ALA A 264 -0.69 12.34 4.65
N LEU A 265 0.38 13.00 5.00
CA LEU A 265 1.12 13.88 4.11
C LEU A 265 2.39 13.20 3.60
N ARG A 266 2.84 13.58 2.41
CA ARG A 266 4.12 13.21 1.85
C ARG A 266 5.00 14.44 1.76
N LEU A 267 6.13 14.40 2.44
CA LEU A 267 7.17 15.41 2.33
C LEU A 267 8.30 14.88 1.43
N ASN A 268 8.62 15.62 0.37
CA ASN A 268 9.83 15.39 -0.42
C ASN A 268 10.83 16.49 -0.06
N THR A 269 11.84 16.14 0.71
CA THR A 269 12.89 17.09 1.12
C THR A 269 13.86 17.36 -0.02
N ALA A 270 14.37 18.58 -0.11
CA ALA A 270 15.48 18.91 -1.01
C ALA A 270 16.78 18.18 -0.60
N GLU A 271 17.70 17.97 -1.55
CA GLU A 271 18.97 17.27 -1.26
C GLU A 271 19.86 18.05 -0.27
N ASP A 272 19.73 19.36 -0.23
CA ASP A 272 20.44 20.29 0.66
C ASP A 272 19.58 20.77 1.84
N ALA A 273 18.41 20.14 2.06
CA ALA A 273 17.55 20.48 3.18
C ALA A 273 18.26 20.25 4.51
N SER A 274 18.09 21.18 5.43
CA SER A 274 18.66 21.13 6.78
C SER A 274 17.82 21.96 7.76
N GLY A 275 17.96 21.69 9.05
CA GLY A 275 17.22 22.37 10.09
C GLY A 275 15.77 21.91 10.19
N THR A 276 14.87 22.80 10.53
CA THR A 276 13.47 22.47 10.80
C THR A 276 12.57 22.95 9.65
N ILE A 277 11.70 22.06 9.18
CA ILE A 277 10.63 22.35 8.22
C ILE A 277 9.31 22.39 8.98
N THR A 278 8.55 23.46 8.83
CA THR A 278 7.23 23.61 9.44
C THR A 278 6.18 23.43 8.38
N ILE A 279 5.23 22.54 8.62
CA ILE A 279 4.16 22.16 7.69
C ILE A 279 2.82 22.41 8.38
N PRO A 280 2.14 23.53 8.13
CA PRO A 280 0.76 23.69 8.54
C PRO A 280 -0.12 22.67 7.83
N TYR A 281 -1.10 22.11 8.50
CA TYR A 281 -2.11 21.27 7.88
C TYR A 281 -3.47 21.48 8.53
N THR A 282 -4.49 21.01 7.84
CA THR A 282 -5.87 21.02 8.32
C THR A 282 -6.39 19.59 8.31
N ALA A 283 -6.93 19.14 9.43
CA ALA A 283 -7.72 17.93 9.55
C ALA A 283 -9.16 18.26 9.17
N ASP A 284 -9.68 17.65 8.12
CA ASP A 284 -11.02 17.86 7.57
C ASP A 284 -11.87 16.60 7.81
N ASP A 285 -13.07 16.76 8.36
CA ASP A 285 -13.99 15.67 8.74
C ASP A 285 -14.80 15.11 7.53
N GLY A 286 -14.65 15.71 6.35
CA GLY A 286 -15.46 15.35 5.18
C GLY A 286 -16.93 15.75 5.26
N ARG A 287 -17.34 16.43 6.33
CA ARG A 287 -18.71 16.93 6.57
C ARG A 287 -18.79 18.46 6.66
N GLY A 288 -17.67 19.13 6.46
CA GLY A 288 -17.57 20.59 6.32
C GLY A 288 -17.05 21.30 7.56
N LEU A 289 -16.55 20.58 8.55
CA LEU A 289 -15.82 21.14 9.68
C LEU A 289 -14.36 20.69 9.63
N SER A 290 -13.49 21.46 10.26
CA SER A 290 -12.06 21.18 10.25
C SER A 290 -11.36 21.90 11.39
N ASP A 291 -10.19 21.42 11.76
CA ASP A 291 -9.26 22.07 12.67
C ASP A 291 -7.84 22.06 12.09
N SER A 292 -6.96 22.91 12.60
CA SER A 292 -5.63 23.09 12.03
C SER A 292 -4.55 22.88 13.08
N ALA A 293 -3.50 22.18 12.66
CA ALA A 293 -2.32 21.94 13.45
C ALA A 293 -1.04 22.12 12.61
N VAL A 294 0.11 21.91 13.23
CA VAL A 294 1.41 22.10 12.63
C VAL A 294 2.28 20.84 12.82
N ALA A 295 2.76 20.26 11.73
CA ALA A 295 3.81 19.25 11.79
C ALA A 295 5.19 19.93 11.73
N THR A 296 5.97 19.75 12.79
CA THR A 296 7.35 20.19 12.90
C THR A 296 8.27 19.04 12.47
N VAL A 297 9.06 19.24 11.43
CA VAL A 297 9.90 18.20 10.84
C VAL A 297 11.35 18.58 10.95
N GLU A 298 12.16 17.82 11.68
CA GLU A 298 13.58 18.03 11.83
C GLU A 298 14.37 17.25 10.75
N VAL A 299 15.23 17.93 10.02
CA VAL A 299 16.03 17.30 8.97
C VAL A 299 17.38 16.87 9.54
N HIS A 300 17.55 15.56 9.67
CA HIS A 300 18.78 14.95 10.20
C HIS A 300 19.76 14.56 9.09
N PRO A 301 21.02 15.02 9.15
CA PRO A 301 22.02 14.66 8.15
C PRO A 301 22.34 13.15 8.20
N TRP A 302 22.77 12.58 7.08
CA TRP A 302 23.04 11.15 6.95
C TRP A 302 24.15 10.61 7.85
N GLU A 303 25.04 11.49 8.33
CA GLU A 303 26.17 11.16 9.21
C GLU A 303 25.74 10.97 10.67
N VAL A 304 24.55 11.46 11.03
CA VAL A 304 23.98 11.31 12.38
C VAL A 304 22.86 10.28 12.29
N ASN A 305 22.92 9.28 13.18
CA ASN A 305 21.89 8.25 13.24
C ASN A 305 21.48 8.01 14.70
N GLY A 306 20.23 8.27 15.00
CA GLY A 306 19.58 7.94 16.26
C GLY A 306 19.19 6.46 16.32
N ALA A 307 18.93 5.97 17.49
CA ALA A 307 18.34 4.64 17.64
C ALA A 307 16.81 4.75 17.57
N PRO A 308 16.12 3.75 17.01
CA PRO A 308 14.66 3.71 17.06
C PRO A 308 14.12 3.82 18.49
N GLU A 309 13.07 4.59 18.66
CA GLU A 309 12.42 4.81 19.93
C GLU A 309 11.03 4.17 19.96
N GLN A 310 10.66 3.61 21.09
CA GLN A 310 9.33 3.04 21.28
C GLN A 310 8.33 4.15 21.58
N SER A 311 7.38 4.36 20.67
CA SER A 311 6.31 5.37 20.81
C SER A 311 5.18 4.89 21.72
N THR A 312 4.80 3.61 21.61
CA THR A 312 3.75 3.00 22.43
C THR A 312 4.13 1.57 22.83
N THR A 313 3.63 1.11 23.98
CA THR A 313 3.85 -0.26 24.43
C THR A 313 2.68 -1.14 24.00
N PRO A 314 2.89 -2.11 23.07
CA PRO A 314 1.82 -3.02 22.68
C PRO A 314 1.44 -3.93 23.83
N LYS A 315 0.15 -4.14 24.04
CA LYS A 315 -0.38 -5.14 24.97
C LYS A 315 -0.87 -6.33 24.18
N ILE A 316 -0.36 -7.51 24.51
CA ILE A 316 -0.82 -8.78 23.94
C ILE A 316 -1.44 -9.58 25.07
N VAL A 317 -2.71 -9.96 24.95
CA VAL A 317 -3.39 -10.83 25.89
C VAL A 317 -3.52 -12.21 25.26
N VAL A 318 -2.99 -13.23 25.95
CA VAL A 318 -3.02 -14.62 25.48
C VAL A 318 -3.77 -15.46 26.52
N SER A 319 -4.82 -16.17 26.12
CA SER A 319 -5.60 -17.05 26.97
C SER A 319 -5.14 -18.50 26.85
N GLY A 320 -4.86 -19.12 27.97
CA GLY A 320 -4.53 -20.55 28.04
C GLY A 320 -3.28 -20.95 27.28
N SER A 321 -3.38 -21.96 26.41
CA SER A 321 -2.29 -22.48 25.59
C SER A 321 -2.30 -21.93 24.16
N ALA A 322 -3.03 -20.85 23.90
CA ALA A 322 -3.08 -20.19 22.59
C ALA A 322 -1.78 -19.43 22.31
N SER A 323 -1.47 -19.25 21.02
CA SER A 323 -0.41 -18.36 20.54
C SER A 323 -1.03 -17.09 19.99
N ALA A 324 -0.39 -15.95 20.22
CA ALA A 324 -0.77 -14.69 19.61
C ALA A 324 0.45 -14.08 18.90
N SER A 325 0.22 -13.44 17.75
CA SER A 325 1.22 -12.65 17.06
C SER A 325 0.72 -11.21 16.94
N ALA A 326 1.63 -10.25 17.13
CA ALA A 326 1.32 -8.84 16.96
C ALA A 326 2.44 -8.15 16.19
N SER A 327 2.06 -7.15 15.40
CA SER A 327 3.03 -6.24 14.82
C SER A 327 3.55 -5.30 15.89
N VAL A 328 4.84 -5.23 16.03
CA VAL A 328 5.47 -4.31 16.97
C VAL A 328 6.08 -3.10 16.30
N LEU A 329 6.29 -3.13 14.98
CA LEU A 329 6.92 -2.02 14.24
C LEU A 329 6.12 -0.71 14.30
N GLY A 330 4.78 -0.79 14.29
CA GLY A 330 3.92 0.38 14.42
C GLY A 330 4.01 1.10 15.77
N ASN A 331 4.65 0.45 16.76
CA ASN A 331 4.88 1.02 18.09
C ASN A 331 6.27 1.64 18.26
N TRP A 332 7.06 1.69 17.18
CA TRP A 332 8.39 2.24 17.16
C TRP A 332 8.51 3.30 16.08
N GLN A 333 9.28 4.31 16.37
CA GLN A 333 9.58 5.40 15.44
C GLN A 333 11.09 5.63 15.41
N ASP A 334 11.62 5.89 14.24
CA ASP A 334 13.00 6.33 14.09
C ASP A 334 13.05 7.87 14.14
N PRO A 335 13.85 8.44 15.05
CA PRO A 335 13.90 9.90 15.21
C PRO A 335 14.48 10.62 13.98
N ASP A 336 15.16 9.92 13.10
CA ASP A 336 15.73 10.45 11.86
C ASP A 336 14.83 10.18 10.64
N GLY A 337 13.70 9.50 10.82
CA GLY A 337 12.77 9.12 9.76
C GLY A 337 13.25 7.96 8.90
N ASP A 338 14.17 7.14 9.41
CA ASP A 338 14.61 5.93 8.72
C ASP A 338 13.58 4.82 8.82
N THR A 339 13.54 3.95 7.81
CA THR A 339 12.57 2.86 7.76
C THR A 339 12.99 1.74 8.71
N LEU A 340 12.09 1.32 9.59
CA LEU A 340 12.33 0.24 10.53
C LEU A 340 12.04 -1.13 9.91
N TYR A 341 12.88 -2.10 10.24
CA TYR A 341 12.74 -3.50 9.85
C TYR A 341 12.90 -4.42 11.08
N LEU A 342 12.23 -5.56 11.09
CA LEU A 342 12.44 -6.65 12.03
C LEU A 342 13.28 -7.75 11.40
#